data_879fb32147504308afb5a18370e648f6
#
_entry.id   879fb32147504308afb5a18370e648f6
#
_cell.length_a   1.000
_cell.length_b   1.000
_cell.length_c   1.000
_cell.angle_alpha   90.00
_cell.angle_beta   90.00
_cell.angle_gamma   90.00
#
_symmetry.space_group_name_H-M   'P 1'
#
loop_
_entity.id
_entity.type
_entity.pdbx_description
1 polymer ?
#
loop_
_entity_poly.entity_id
_entity_poly.type
_entity_poly.pdbx_seq_one_letter_code
_entity_poly.pdbx_strand_id
1 'polypeptide(L)'
;TGTSATGGHSNAGAASGNNVKVTDSEIEYRVVGGEIFTGSTPGTTATGSASGNSVELVNSVTNAVYGGRVGGTFDVSTGDSSAVAEGDATNNTVTIESLKTSAGSVKLEQVYGGTVIGKGRANGNKVILGKTGAGAVSMTDVQRLYGGGSKIGSSSLKGGDANNNTIEIKGNVTLGLSNTSSGGTTIYGGYAAAGEASGNKITVDQGATVKAYFIYGGNSSSSSDSGLSLTKNNQVIISGDVTVGNSIAGGFANGKSGVTGSVAQGNKVEVTVGGKVTGAIRGGISAYGSANENTVNVAGTVTGALV
;
A
#
# COMPACT_ATOMS: atom_id res chain seq x y z
N THR A 1 26.54 6.57 5.44
CA THR A 1 25.41 6.65 4.48
C THR A 1 25.57 5.53 3.47
N GLY A 2 24.68 4.54 3.48
CA GLY A 2 24.61 3.48 2.50
C GLY A 2 23.54 3.79 1.46
N THR A 3 23.73 3.37 0.23
CA THR A 3 22.75 3.62 -0.85
C THR A 3 21.48 2.77 -0.71
N SER A 4 21.60 1.53 -0.21
CA SER A 4 20.48 0.62 0.04
C SER A 4 20.84 -0.44 1.09
N ALA A 5 19.84 -0.99 1.78
CA ALA A 5 19.97 -2.17 2.63
C ALA A 5 19.01 -3.26 2.18
N THR A 6 19.50 -4.47 1.93
CA THR A 6 18.70 -5.60 1.48
C THR A 6 19.04 -6.85 2.30
N GLY A 7 18.03 -7.49 2.89
CA GLY A 7 18.21 -8.69 3.70
C GLY A 7 18.55 -9.92 2.87
N GLY A 8 17.81 -10.15 1.79
CA GLY A 8 18.06 -11.23 0.84
C GLY A 8 17.82 -10.78 -0.59
N HIS A 9 18.72 -11.17 -1.49
CA HIS A 9 18.62 -10.84 -2.91
C HIS A 9 18.80 -12.09 -3.75
N SER A 10 17.96 -12.27 -4.75
CA SER A 10 18.08 -13.35 -5.73
C SER A 10 17.65 -12.86 -7.11
N ASN A 11 18.28 -13.41 -8.14
CA ASN A 11 17.92 -13.10 -9.53
C ASN A 11 16.81 -14.03 -10.06
N ALA A 12 16.67 -15.24 -9.51
CA ALA A 12 15.70 -16.23 -10.00
C ALA A 12 15.11 -17.13 -8.91
N GLY A 13 15.79 -17.25 -7.76
CA GLY A 13 15.35 -18.10 -6.64
C GLY A 13 14.47 -17.38 -5.63
N ALA A 14 14.26 -17.97 -4.47
CA ALA A 14 13.52 -17.33 -3.37
C ALA A 14 14.40 -16.36 -2.58
N ALA A 15 13.80 -15.26 -2.12
CA ALA A 15 14.37 -14.37 -1.10
C ALA A 15 13.40 -14.34 0.09
N SER A 16 13.49 -15.35 0.97
CA SER A 16 12.48 -15.61 1.98
C SER A 16 13.05 -15.68 3.39
N GLY A 17 12.23 -15.27 4.38
CA GLY A 17 12.57 -15.35 5.81
C GLY A 17 13.68 -14.40 6.25
N ASN A 18 13.99 -13.38 5.47
CA ASN A 18 15.04 -12.43 5.81
C ASN A 18 14.53 -11.38 6.81
N ASN A 19 15.43 -10.94 7.70
CA ASN A 19 15.13 -9.89 8.66
C ASN A 19 16.12 -8.74 8.49
N VAL A 20 15.62 -7.53 8.26
CA VAL A 20 16.41 -6.30 8.16
C VAL A 20 15.98 -5.35 9.27
N LYS A 21 16.89 -5.06 10.19
CA LYS A 21 16.69 -4.03 11.21
C LYS A 21 17.65 -2.88 10.98
N VAL A 22 17.11 -1.68 10.84
CA VAL A 22 17.88 -0.45 10.66
C VAL A 22 17.63 0.44 11.87
N THR A 23 18.70 0.79 12.58
CA THR A 23 18.64 1.60 13.80
C THR A 23 19.57 2.80 13.68
N ASP A 24 19.10 3.98 14.09
CA ASP A 24 19.87 5.24 14.16
C ASP A 24 20.57 5.64 12.86
N SER A 25 20.00 5.25 11.71
CA SER A 25 20.67 5.32 10.41
C SER A 25 19.89 6.14 9.38
N GLU A 26 20.61 6.60 8.37
CA GLU A 26 20.08 7.21 7.16
C GLU A 26 20.51 6.38 5.94
N ILE A 27 19.55 5.87 5.19
CA ILE A 27 19.74 5.06 3.97
C ILE A 27 19.19 5.86 2.79
N GLU A 28 20.04 6.18 1.83
CA GLU A 28 19.72 7.15 0.78
C GLU A 28 18.57 6.70 -0.13
N TYR A 29 18.52 5.42 -0.55
CA TYR A 29 17.50 4.99 -1.50
C TYR A 29 16.42 4.10 -0.87
N ARG A 30 16.77 2.90 -0.41
CA ARG A 30 15.74 1.94 0.03
C ARG A 30 16.22 0.92 1.06
N VAL A 31 15.26 0.42 1.80
CA VAL A 31 15.40 -0.78 2.65
C VAL A 31 14.45 -1.86 2.17
N VAL A 32 14.96 -3.08 1.93
CA VAL A 32 14.19 -4.21 1.39
C VAL A 32 14.44 -5.45 2.24
N GLY A 33 13.38 -6.12 2.72
CA GLY A 33 13.51 -7.39 3.46
C GLY A 33 14.00 -8.51 2.56
N GLY A 34 13.29 -8.79 1.46
CA GLY A 34 13.69 -9.75 0.44
C GLY A 34 13.40 -9.22 -0.96
N GLU A 35 14.34 -9.39 -1.87
CA GLU A 35 14.24 -8.88 -3.24
C GLU A 35 14.53 -9.96 -4.27
N ILE A 36 13.62 -10.11 -5.23
CA ILE A 36 13.85 -10.84 -6.48
C ILE A 36 13.98 -9.80 -7.58
N PHE A 37 15.16 -9.69 -8.16
CA PHE A 37 15.46 -8.65 -9.13
C PHE A 37 16.25 -9.22 -10.31
N THR A 38 15.64 -9.21 -11.49
CA THR A 38 16.24 -9.75 -12.72
C THR A 38 16.98 -8.71 -13.56
N GLY A 39 17.27 -7.54 -12.99
CA GLY A 39 17.91 -6.44 -13.73
C GLY A 39 16.91 -5.60 -14.52
N SER A 40 17.44 -4.69 -15.31
CA SER A 40 16.68 -3.77 -16.16
C SER A 40 16.58 -4.25 -17.63
N THR A 41 16.92 -5.52 -17.91
CA THR A 41 16.87 -6.04 -19.28
C THR A 41 15.44 -6.35 -19.68
N PRO A 42 14.89 -5.73 -20.72
CA PRO A 42 13.57 -6.05 -21.24
C PRO A 42 13.45 -7.55 -21.61
N GLY A 43 12.31 -8.15 -21.27
CA GLY A 43 12.02 -9.56 -21.59
C GLY A 43 12.55 -10.58 -20.57
N THR A 44 13.24 -10.16 -19.52
CA THR A 44 13.58 -11.08 -18.41
C THR A 44 12.39 -11.25 -17.47
N THR A 45 12.16 -12.48 -17.01
CA THR A 45 11.07 -12.82 -16.09
C THR A 45 11.61 -13.17 -14.70
N ALA A 46 11.12 -12.47 -13.67
CA ALA A 46 11.41 -12.81 -12.28
C ALA A 46 10.39 -13.86 -11.81
N THR A 47 10.82 -15.13 -11.68
CA THR A 47 9.95 -16.25 -11.27
C THR A 47 10.02 -16.57 -9.78
N GLY A 48 11.06 -16.12 -9.09
CA GLY A 48 11.24 -16.34 -7.66
C GLY A 48 10.32 -15.50 -6.79
N SER A 49 10.07 -15.94 -5.56
CA SER A 49 9.17 -15.29 -4.62
C SER A 49 9.91 -14.65 -3.45
N ALA A 50 9.46 -13.45 -3.03
CA ALA A 50 9.91 -12.75 -1.82
C ALA A 50 8.87 -12.94 -0.72
N SER A 51 9.10 -13.85 0.23
CA SER A 51 8.07 -14.22 1.22
C SER A 51 8.58 -14.30 2.65
N GLY A 52 7.70 -13.92 3.61
CA GLY A 52 8.01 -14.03 5.03
C GLY A 52 9.16 -13.13 5.49
N ASN A 53 9.47 -12.08 4.74
CA ASN A 53 10.56 -11.17 5.11
C ASN A 53 10.05 -10.08 6.06
N SER A 54 10.96 -9.56 6.89
CA SER A 54 10.64 -8.44 7.78
C SER A 54 11.64 -7.29 7.64
N VAL A 55 11.11 -6.08 7.73
CA VAL A 55 11.88 -4.84 7.84
C VAL A 55 11.43 -4.08 9.07
N GLU A 56 12.36 -3.65 9.89
CA GLU A 56 12.13 -2.80 11.06
C GLU A 56 13.00 -1.55 10.97
N LEU A 57 12.39 -0.37 11.01
CA LEU A 57 13.07 0.92 11.13
C LEU A 57 12.86 1.49 12.53
N VAL A 58 13.96 1.77 13.23
CA VAL A 58 13.98 2.42 14.55
C VAL A 58 14.89 3.64 14.48
N ASN A 59 14.34 4.83 14.73
CA ASN A 59 15.06 6.09 14.63
C ASN A 59 15.90 6.20 13.34
N SER A 60 15.33 5.80 12.21
CA SER A 60 16.02 5.70 10.93
C SER A 60 15.16 6.27 9.81
N VAL A 61 15.78 6.69 8.70
CA VAL A 61 15.09 7.23 7.53
C VAL A 61 15.66 6.68 6.22
N THR A 62 14.78 6.48 5.25
CA THR A 62 15.11 6.07 3.87
C THR A 62 14.01 6.56 2.93
N ASN A 63 14.28 6.67 1.62
CA ASN A 63 13.25 7.10 0.68
C ASN A 63 12.14 6.05 0.48
N ALA A 64 12.48 4.76 0.52
CA ALA A 64 11.49 3.71 0.33
C ALA A 64 11.75 2.48 1.21
N VAL A 65 10.66 1.84 1.66
CA VAL A 65 10.70 0.58 2.43
C VAL A 65 9.82 -0.46 1.77
N TYR A 66 10.37 -1.67 1.60
CA TYR A 66 9.68 -2.83 1.07
C TYR A 66 9.91 -4.04 1.98
N GLY A 67 8.85 -4.67 2.46
CA GLY A 67 8.98 -5.97 3.15
C GLY A 67 9.44 -7.06 2.19
N GLY A 68 8.78 -7.19 1.03
CA GLY A 68 9.19 -8.04 -0.09
C GLY A 68 8.99 -7.33 -1.43
N ARG A 69 9.92 -7.55 -2.37
CA ARG A 69 9.87 -6.96 -3.71
C ARG A 69 10.21 -7.98 -4.78
N VAL A 70 9.37 -8.08 -5.80
CA VAL A 70 9.59 -8.96 -6.96
C VAL A 70 9.43 -8.17 -8.25
N GLY A 71 10.41 -8.26 -9.14
CA GLY A 71 10.41 -7.61 -10.45
C GLY A 71 11.63 -6.72 -10.70
N GLY A 72 11.71 -6.16 -11.89
CA GLY A 72 12.80 -5.27 -12.32
C GLY A 72 12.69 -3.85 -11.75
N THR A 73 13.48 -2.94 -12.31
CA THR A 73 13.39 -1.52 -11.99
C THR A 73 12.03 -0.97 -12.39
N PHE A 74 11.36 -0.37 -11.43
CA PHE A 74 10.21 0.48 -11.71
C PHE A 74 10.74 1.92 -11.81
N ASP A 75 10.70 2.49 -12.99
CA ASP A 75 10.94 3.91 -13.15
C ASP A 75 9.68 4.66 -12.69
N VAL A 76 9.81 5.35 -11.57
CA VAL A 76 8.72 6.12 -10.97
C VAL A 76 8.28 7.27 -11.88
N SER A 77 9.16 7.75 -12.75
CA SER A 77 8.91 8.88 -13.64
C SER A 77 8.18 8.48 -14.92
N THR A 78 8.47 7.30 -15.48
CA THR A 78 7.87 6.83 -16.74
C THR A 78 6.74 5.83 -16.53
N GLY A 79 6.64 5.21 -15.36
CA GLY A 79 5.68 4.13 -15.11
C GLY A 79 6.03 2.82 -15.83
N ASP A 80 7.20 2.75 -16.46
CA ASP A 80 7.64 1.60 -17.23
C ASP A 80 8.40 0.59 -16.38
N SER A 81 8.11 -0.69 -16.56
CA SER A 81 8.90 -1.78 -16.00
C SER A 81 9.55 -2.59 -17.13
N SER A 82 10.85 -2.66 -17.07
CA SER A 82 11.64 -3.39 -18.08
C SER A 82 11.60 -4.91 -17.91
N ALA A 83 11.12 -5.42 -16.77
CA ALA A 83 11.04 -6.85 -16.49
C ALA A 83 9.71 -7.21 -15.83
N VAL A 84 9.12 -8.33 -16.25
CA VAL A 84 7.83 -8.83 -15.75
C VAL A 84 8.08 -9.84 -14.64
N ALA A 85 7.44 -9.64 -13.46
CA ALA A 85 7.47 -10.62 -12.39
C ALA A 85 6.31 -11.62 -12.53
N GLU A 86 6.61 -12.90 -12.38
CA GLU A 86 5.62 -13.98 -12.20
C GLU A 86 5.65 -14.55 -10.78
N GLY A 87 6.67 -14.21 -10.00
CA GLY A 87 6.80 -14.59 -8.61
C GLY A 87 6.03 -13.67 -7.66
N ASP A 88 5.72 -14.17 -6.47
CA ASP A 88 4.86 -13.55 -5.49
C ASP A 88 5.65 -12.78 -4.40
N ALA A 89 5.08 -11.70 -3.86
CA ALA A 89 5.54 -11.01 -2.65
C ALA A 89 4.52 -11.25 -1.53
N THR A 90 4.74 -12.23 -0.66
CA THR A 90 3.72 -12.68 0.27
C THR A 90 4.19 -12.74 1.73
N ASN A 91 3.26 -12.43 2.65
CA ASN A 91 3.49 -12.55 4.09
C ASN A 91 4.70 -11.75 4.61
N ASN A 92 5.03 -10.65 3.95
CA ASN A 92 6.11 -9.78 4.38
C ASN A 92 5.61 -8.75 5.38
N THR A 93 6.48 -8.30 6.28
CA THR A 93 6.13 -7.31 7.31
C THR A 93 7.08 -6.12 7.25
N VAL A 94 6.52 -4.92 7.32
CA VAL A 94 7.24 -3.67 7.52
C VAL A 94 6.77 -3.05 8.82
N THR A 95 7.72 -2.74 9.72
CA THR A 95 7.46 -2.01 10.96
C THR A 95 8.31 -0.74 10.98
N ILE A 96 7.69 0.42 11.14
CA ILE A 96 8.38 1.70 11.30
C ILE A 96 8.03 2.23 12.68
N GLU A 97 8.88 1.98 13.66
CA GLU A 97 8.64 2.38 15.05
C GLU A 97 8.84 3.89 15.26
N SER A 98 9.86 4.45 14.62
CA SER A 98 10.19 5.87 14.68
C SER A 98 11.05 6.28 13.50
N LEU A 99 10.98 7.56 13.13
CA LEU A 99 11.80 8.14 12.09
C LEU A 99 12.84 9.08 12.67
N LYS A 100 14.03 9.05 12.07
CA LYS A 100 15.09 10.02 12.31
C LYS A 100 14.81 11.26 11.47
N THR A 101 15.02 12.44 12.06
CA THR A 101 15.09 13.67 11.27
C THR A 101 16.37 13.62 10.45
N SER A 102 16.23 13.59 9.12
CA SER A 102 17.38 13.64 8.21
C SER A 102 18.02 15.02 8.25
N ALA A 103 19.34 15.05 8.30
CA ALA A 103 20.12 16.28 8.10
C ALA A 103 20.23 16.64 6.61
N GLY A 104 19.85 15.73 5.72
CA GLY A 104 19.90 15.84 4.26
C GLY A 104 18.51 15.87 3.61
N SER A 105 18.47 15.44 2.35
CA SER A 105 17.24 15.39 1.53
C SER A 105 16.49 14.06 1.60
N VAL A 106 16.97 13.10 2.40
CA VAL A 106 16.33 11.78 2.52
C VAL A 106 15.01 11.89 3.26
N LYS A 107 13.94 11.49 2.62
CA LYS A 107 12.57 11.54 3.13
C LYS A 107 11.87 10.23 2.86
N LEU A 108 11.09 9.74 3.82
CA LEU A 108 10.30 8.54 3.60
C LEU A 108 9.10 8.86 2.71
N GLU A 109 9.17 8.46 1.45
CA GLU A 109 8.11 8.72 0.46
C GLU A 109 7.24 7.49 0.18
N GLN A 110 7.80 6.27 0.30
CA GLN A 110 7.11 5.06 -0.11
C GLN A 110 7.27 3.93 0.91
N VAL A 111 6.14 3.32 1.28
CA VAL A 111 6.10 2.16 2.17
C VAL A 111 5.22 1.07 1.55
N TYR A 112 5.79 -0.13 1.38
CA TYR A 112 5.10 -1.29 0.84
C TYR A 112 5.35 -2.51 1.74
N GLY A 113 4.30 -3.16 2.21
CA GLY A 113 4.43 -4.48 2.87
C GLY A 113 4.99 -5.51 1.89
N GLY A 114 4.42 -5.60 0.69
CA GLY A 114 4.94 -6.39 -0.42
C GLY A 114 4.58 -5.77 -1.76
N THR A 115 5.47 -5.88 -2.75
CA THR A 115 5.19 -5.37 -4.10
C THR A 115 5.68 -6.31 -5.20
N VAL A 116 4.86 -6.45 -6.23
CA VAL A 116 5.17 -7.20 -7.44
C VAL A 116 5.01 -6.28 -8.65
N ILE A 117 5.99 -6.27 -9.52
CA ILE A 117 5.93 -5.56 -10.80
C ILE A 117 5.72 -6.60 -11.91
N GLY A 118 4.45 -6.95 -12.15
CA GLY A 118 4.09 -8.00 -13.09
C GLY A 118 2.81 -8.75 -12.72
N LYS A 119 2.75 -10.05 -13.04
CA LYS A 119 1.57 -10.91 -12.87
C LYS A 119 1.49 -11.60 -11.50
N GLY A 120 2.56 -11.59 -10.72
CA GLY A 120 2.59 -12.23 -9.40
C GLY A 120 1.71 -11.52 -8.38
N ARG A 121 1.43 -12.18 -7.27
CA ARG A 121 0.53 -11.74 -6.21
C ARG A 121 1.27 -11.03 -5.09
N ALA A 122 0.64 -10.00 -4.51
CA ALA A 122 1.12 -9.30 -3.32
C ALA A 122 0.15 -9.52 -2.15
N ASN A 123 0.18 -10.72 -1.56
CA ASN A 123 -0.84 -11.15 -0.59
C ASN A 123 -0.31 -11.32 0.83
N GLY A 124 -1.18 -11.08 1.82
CA GLY A 124 -0.89 -11.35 3.24
C GLY A 124 0.19 -10.47 3.85
N ASN A 125 0.55 -9.36 3.19
CA ASN A 125 1.61 -8.49 3.68
C ASN A 125 1.09 -7.53 4.76
N LYS A 126 1.98 -7.09 5.64
CA LYS A 126 1.63 -6.22 6.77
C LYS A 126 2.53 -4.99 6.84
N VAL A 127 1.93 -3.83 7.10
CA VAL A 127 2.64 -2.59 7.43
C VAL A 127 2.15 -2.09 8.78
N ILE A 128 3.07 -1.79 9.69
CA ILE A 128 2.81 -1.21 11.00
C ILE A 128 3.57 0.11 11.09
N LEU A 129 2.85 1.21 11.29
CA LEU A 129 3.42 2.53 11.48
C LEU A 129 3.24 2.97 12.93
N GLY A 130 4.33 3.31 13.61
CA GLY A 130 4.36 3.65 15.03
C GLY A 130 4.37 2.43 15.95
N LYS A 131 4.44 2.72 17.23
CA LYS A 131 4.44 1.72 18.32
C LYS A 131 3.61 2.24 19.48
N THR A 132 2.70 1.41 19.98
CA THR A 132 1.90 1.76 21.16
C THR A 132 2.78 2.12 22.34
N GLY A 133 2.54 3.26 22.97
CA GLY A 133 3.31 3.76 24.11
C GLY A 133 4.66 4.42 23.77
N ALA A 134 5.03 4.50 22.49
CA ALA A 134 6.20 5.26 22.05
C ALA A 134 5.89 6.76 21.86
N GLY A 135 6.93 7.56 21.70
CA GLY A 135 6.83 9.00 21.38
C GLY A 135 6.15 9.25 20.03
N ALA A 136 5.80 10.50 19.75
CA ALA A 136 5.17 10.90 18.50
C ALA A 136 6.08 10.61 17.29
N VAL A 137 5.48 10.09 16.22
CA VAL A 137 6.16 9.75 14.97
C VAL A 137 5.54 10.56 13.83
N SER A 138 6.35 11.39 13.17
CA SER A 138 5.93 12.22 12.05
C SER A 138 6.39 11.59 10.73
N MET A 139 5.44 11.27 9.86
CA MET A 139 5.63 10.66 8.54
C MET A 139 4.97 11.54 7.46
N THR A 140 5.32 12.82 7.45
CA THR A 140 4.65 13.84 6.64
C THR A 140 5.11 13.93 5.18
N ASP A 141 6.09 13.14 4.78
CA ASP A 141 6.58 13.06 3.41
C ASP A 141 6.08 11.81 2.65
N VAL A 142 5.34 10.91 3.32
CA VAL A 142 4.85 9.67 2.71
C VAL A 142 3.82 9.98 1.63
N GLN A 143 4.13 9.62 0.39
CA GLN A 143 3.25 9.76 -0.77
C GLN A 143 2.45 8.48 -1.03
N ARG A 144 3.04 7.31 -0.77
CA ARG A 144 2.43 6.00 -1.04
C ARG A 144 2.60 5.05 0.14
N LEU A 145 1.48 4.56 0.65
CA LEU A 145 1.43 3.57 1.70
C LEU A 145 0.55 2.39 1.25
N TYR A 146 1.16 1.25 0.93
CA TYR A 146 0.46 0.08 0.43
C TYR A 146 0.74 -1.13 1.32
N GLY A 147 -0.30 -1.81 1.78
CA GLY A 147 -0.15 -3.12 2.44
C GLY A 147 0.42 -4.14 1.47
N GLY A 148 -0.17 -4.26 0.28
CA GLY A 148 0.33 -5.04 -0.84
C GLY A 148 0.05 -4.36 -2.17
N GLY A 149 0.98 -4.47 -3.13
CA GLY A 149 0.80 -3.87 -4.45
C GLY A 149 1.25 -4.79 -5.58
N SER A 150 0.32 -5.22 -6.42
CA SER A 150 0.63 -5.83 -7.71
C SER A 150 0.43 -4.81 -8.81
N LYS A 151 1.52 -4.37 -9.41
CA LYS A 151 1.54 -3.36 -10.47
C LYS A 151 1.92 -3.97 -11.80
N ILE A 152 1.41 -3.40 -12.88
CA ILE A 152 1.79 -3.78 -14.23
C ILE A 152 2.62 -2.67 -14.84
N GLY A 153 3.71 -3.04 -15.50
CA GLY A 153 4.54 -2.10 -16.24
C GLY A 153 4.03 -1.75 -17.62
N SER A 154 3.02 -2.44 -18.15
CA SER A 154 2.37 -2.07 -19.41
C SER A 154 0.88 -2.38 -19.36
N SER A 155 0.08 -1.59 -20.06
CA SER A 155 -1.39 -1.65 -20.07
C SER A 155 -1.99 -2.94 -20.66
N SER A 156 -1.18 -3.81 -21.26
CA SER A 156 -1.64 -5.04 -21.94
C SER A 156 -1.58 -6.30 -21.10
N LEU A 157 -0.98 -6.28 -19.92
CA LEU A 157 -0.82 -7.44 -19.04
C LEU A 157 -1.86 -7.44 -17.92
N LYS A 158 -2.38 -8.61 -17.56
CA LYS A 158 -3.12 -8.78 -16.30
C LYS A 158 -2.12 -8.79 -15.16
N GLY A 159 -2.33 -7.93 -14.15
CA GLY A 159 -1.62 -7.99 -12.88
C GLY A 159 -2.12 -9.16 -12.03
N GLY A 160 -1.35 -9.48 -11.01
CA GLY A 160 -1.77 -10.40 -9.97
C GLY A 160 -2.66 -9.73 -8.93
N ASP A 161 -3.07 -10.52 -7.96
CA ASP A 161 -3.93 -10.08 -6.87
C ASP A 161 -3.16 -9.38 -5.76
N ALA A 162 -3.89 -8.57 -4.97
CA ALA A 162 -3.36 -7.94 -3.76
C ALA A 162 -4.35 -8.16 -2.60
N ASN A 163 -4.35 -9.37 -2.04
CA ASN A 163 -5.36 -9.83 -1.09
C ASN A 163 -4.83 -9.96 0.34
N ASN A 164 -5.73 -9.79 1.32
CA ASN A 164 -5.46 -10.05 2.74
C ASN A 164 -4.29 -9.26 3.33
N ASN A 165 -4.00 -8.09 2.76
CA ASN A 165 -2.94 -7.23 3.29
C ASN A 165 -3.47 -6.34 4.42
N THR A 166 -2.58 -5.96 5.33
CA THR A 166 -2.96 -5.18 6.51
C THR A 166 -2.09 -3.93 6.66
N ILE A 167 -2.71 -2.80 6.99
CA ILE A 167 -2.03 -1.57 7.43
C ILE A 167 -2.56 -1.21 8.81
N GLU A 168 -1.64 -1.00 9.76
CA GLU A 168 -1.93 -0.51 11.11
C GLU A 168 -1.21 0.83 11.32
N ILE A 169 -1.96 1.90 11.56
CA ILE A 169 -1.43 3.23 11.88
C ILE A 169 -1.72 3.48 13.36
N LYS A 170 -0.66 3.44 14.19
CA LYS A 170 -0.75 3.53 15.65
C LYS A 170 -1.02 4.95 16.12
N GLY A 171 -1.58 5.10 17.32
CA GLY A 171 -2.08 6.36 17.85
C GLY A 171 -1.06 7.49 18.04
N ASN A 172 0.24 7.18 17.96
CA ASN A 172 1.31 8.18 18.05
C ASN A 172 1.78 8.71 16.68
N VAL A 173 1.13 8.31 15.57
CA VAL A 173 1.57 8.63 14.20
C VAL A 173 0.83 9.83 13.64
N THR A 174 1.59 10.77 13.08
CA THR A 174 1.10 11.78 12.14
C THR A 174 1.58 11.40 10.74
N LEU A 175 0.64 11.07 9.85
CA LEU A 175 0.92 10.53 8.52
C LEU A 175 0.38 11.44 7.42
N GLY A 176 1.14 11.58 6.37
CA GLY A 176 0.71 12.09 5.07
C GLY A 176 1.06 13.54 4.84
N LEU A 177 1.13 13.87 3.55
CA LEU A 177 1.44 15.22 3.06
C LEU A 177 0.40 16.23 3.57
N SER A 178 0.83 17.47 3.78
CA SER A 178 -0.08 18.57 4.12
C SER A 178 -1.12 18.84 3.03
N ASN A 179 -0.77 18.52 1.79
CA ASN A 179 -1.65 18.62 0.63
C ASN A 179 -2.53 17.36 0.49
N THR A 180 -3.84 17.53 0.58
CA THR A 180 -4.84 16.46 0.35
C THR A 180 -5.41 16.45 -1.07
N SER A 181 -4.89 17.26 -2.00
CA SER A 181 -5.31 17.26 -3.42
C SER A 181 -4.62 16.15 -4.24
N SER A 182 -4.85 16.13 -5.55
CA SER A 182 -4.18 15.21 -6.48
C SER A 182 -2.65 15.36 -6.38
N GLY A 183 -1.96 14.38 -5.89
CA GLY A 183 -0.52 14.43 -5.52
C GLY A 183 -0.28 14.31 -4.02
N GLY A 184 -1.35 14.30 -3.19
CA GLY A 184 -1.30 13.95 -1.78
C GLY A 184 -1.07 12.46 -1.54
N THR A 185 -0.98 12.09 -0.27
CA THR A 185 -0.75 10.70 0.15
C THR A 185 -1.86 9.77 -0.33
N THR A 186 -1.49 8.63 -0.90
CA THR A 186 -2.41 7.54 -1.25
C THR A 186 -2.18 6.34 -0.34
N ILE A 187 -3.27 5.82 0.25
CA ILE A 187 -3.22 4.68 1.18
C ILE A 187 -4.11 3.56 0.64
N TYR A 188 -3.49 2.40 0.33
CA TYR A 188 -4.20 1.22 -0.14
C TYR A 188 -3.87 0.01 0.73
N GLY A 189 -4.88 -0.63 1.30
CA GLY A 189 -4.69 -1.94 1.94
C GLY A 189 -4.14 -2.95 0.95
N GLY A 190 -4.76 -3.05 -0.24
CA GLY A 190 -4.26 -3.78 -1.39
C GLY A 190 -4.48 -3.01 -2.68
N TYR A 191 -3.50 -3.03 -3.58
CA TYR A 191 -3.59 -2.45 -4.92
C TYR A 191 -3.31 -3.51 -5.98
N ALA A 192 -4.30 -3.83 -6.80
CA ALA A 192 -4.20 -4.77 -7.90
C ALA A 192 -4.44 -4.07 -9.23
N ALA A 193 -3.44 -4.06 -10.11
CA ALA A 193 -3.63 -3.59 -11.48
C ALA A 193 -4.19 -4.74 -12.32
N ALA A 194 -5.49 -4.74 -12.58
CA ALA A 194 -6.24 -5.76 -13.32
C ALA A 194 -6.32 -7.15 -12.64
N GLY A 195 -6.22 -7.20 -11.33
CA GLY A 195 -6.45 -8.38 -10.48
C GLY A 195 -7.50 -8.12 -9.41
N GLU A 196 -7.58 -8.99 -8.43
CA GLU A 196 -8.46 -8.85 -7.26
C GLU A 196 -7.73 -8.14 -6.12
N ALA A 197 -8.40 -7.18 -5.44
CA ALA A 197 -7.93 -6.57 -4.20
C ALA A 197 -8.97 -6.80 -3.10
N SER A 198 -8.86 -7.92 -2.40
CA SER A 198 -9.90 -8.40 -1.48
C SER A 198 -9.37 -8.77 -0.10
N GLY A 199 -10.24 -8.69 0.92
CA GLY A 199 -9.90 -9.04 2.29
C GLY A 199 -8.85 -8.14 2.94
N ASN A 200 -8.53 -7.00 2.34
CA ASN A 200 -7.51 -6.09 2.88
C ASN A 200 -8.08 -5.25 4.03
N LYS A 201 -7.21 -4.88 4.96
CA LYS A 201 -7.62 -4.14 6.16
C LYS A 201 -6.70 -2.95 6.42
N ILE A 202 -7.30 -1.78 6.69
CA ILE A 202 -6.61 -0.59 7.18
C ILE A 202 -7.21 -0.25 8.54
N THR A 203 -6.35 -0.03 9.54
CA THR A 203 -6.75 0.46 10.87
C THR A 203 -6.01 1.74 11.19
N VAL A 204 -6.75 2.76 11.57
CA VAL A 204 -6.23 4.03 12.10
C VAL A 204 -6.61 4.10 13.57
N ASP A 205 -5.64 3.93 14.45
CA ASP A 205 -5.87 3.88 15.90
C ASP A 205 -6.22 5.27 16.46
N GLN A 206 -6.85 5.29 17.63
CA GLN A 206 -7.13 6.51 18.38
C GLN A 206 -5.82 7.26 18.67
N GLY A 207 -5.83 8.58 18.45
CA GLY A 207 -4.66 9.47 18.60
C GLY A 207 -3.82 9.61 17.32
N ALA A 208 -3.98 8.74 16.32
CA ALA A 208 -3.35 8.93 15.03
C ALA A 208 -3.99 10.09 14.26
N THR A 209 -3.16 10.82 13.52
CA THR A 209 -3.60 11.87 12.59
C THR A 209 -3.15 11.51 11.17
N VAL A 210 -4.11 11.38 10.25
CA VAL A 210 -3.84 10.98 8.86
C VAL A 210 -4.38 12.02 7.89
N LYS A 211 -3.53 12.45 6.96
CA LYS A 211 -3.92 13.29 5.81
C LYS A 211 -3.64 12.53 4.53
N ALA A 212 -4.65 12.36 3.69
CA ALA A 212 -4.51 11.60 2.46
C ALA A 212 -5.37 12.18 1.33
N TYR A 213 -5.03 11.86 0.09
CA TYR A 213 -5.92 12.09 -1.04
C TYR A 213 -6.97 10.99 -1.12
N PHE A 214 -6.53 9.72 -1.04
CA PHE A 214 -7.41 8.55 -0.96
C PHE A 214 -7.01 7.63 0.19
N ILE A 215 -8.01 6.94 0.78
CA ILE A 215 -7.82 5.76 1.63
C ILE A 215 -8.77 4.67 1.13
N TYR A 216 -8.23 3.62 0.51
CA TYR A 216 -9.02 2.48 0.04
C TYR A 216 -8.56 1.18 0.69
N GLY A 217 -9.50 0.45 1.28
CA GLY A 217 -9.22 -0.89 1.82
C GLY A 217 -8.66 -1.80 0.72
N GLY A 218 -9.31 -1.84 -0.45
CA GLY A 218 -8.82 -2.47 -1.67
C GLY A 218 -9.01 -1.56 -2.87
N ASN A 219 -8.04 -1.54 -3.78
CA ASN A 219 -8.14 -0.87 -5.06
C ASN A 219 -7.78 -1.85 -6.17
N SER A 220 -8.74 -2.16 -7.03
CA SER A 220 -8.51 -2.89 -8.28
C SER A 220 -8.71 -1.95 -9.45
N SER A 221 -7.68 -1.77 -10.27
CA SER A 221 -7.71 -0.85 -11.40
C SER A 221 -7.28 -1.57 -12.68
N SER A 222 -8.18 -1.70 -13.63
CA SER A 222 -7.89 -2.32 -14.92
C SER A 222 -7.90 -1.30 -16.04
N SER A 223 -6.79 -1.20 -16.75
CA SER A 223 -6.69 -0.45 -18.01
C SER A 223 -6.78 -1.35 -19.25
N SER A 224 -6.77 -2.68 -19.08
CA SER A 224 -6.78 -3.64 -20.19
C SER A 224 -8.18 -3.96 -20.70
N ASP A 225 -8.30 -4.37 -21.98
CA ASP A 225 -9.57 -4.62 -22.66
C ASP A 225 -10.39 -5.79 -22.08
N SER A 226 -9.76 -6.68 -21.31
CA SER A 226 -10.40 -7.84 -20.67
C SER A 226 -10.46 -7.72 -19.14
N GLY A 227 -10.08 -6.58 -18.59
CA GLY A 227 -9.82 -6.44 -17.15
C GLY A 227 -11.08 -6.08 -16.37
N LEU A 228 -11.69 -7.08 -15.73
CA LEU A 228 -12.63 -6.87 -14.64
C LEU A 228 -11.86 -6.42 -13.39
N SER A 229 -12.31 -5.37 -12.76
CA SER A 229 -11.82 -4.92 -11.46
C SER A 229 -12.70 -5.48 -10.36
N LEU A 230 -12.06 -6.09 -9.35
CA LEU A 230 -12.77 -6.78 -8.29
C LEU A 230 -12.23 -6.39 -6.93
N THR A 231 -13.12 -5.88 -6.06
CA THR A 231 -12.79 -5.59 -4.65
C THR A 231 -13.86 -6.18 -3.75
N LYS A 232 -13.46 -7.07 -2.84
CA LYS A 232 -14.41 -7.73 -1.93
C LYS A 232 -13.92 -7.73 -0.49
N ASN A 233 -14.88 -7.57 0.44
CA ASN A 233 -14.65 -7.78 1.87
C ASN A 233 -13.47 -6.98 2.46
N ASN A 234 -13.13 -5.83 1.86
CA ASN A 234 -12.10 -4.97 2.39
C ASN A 234 -12.65 -4.10 3.52
N GLN A 235 -11.78 -3.73 4.45
CA GLN A 235 -12.18 -2.97 5.64
C GLN A 235 -11.28 -1.76 5.85
N VAL A 236 -11.88 -0.61 6.20
CA VAL A 236 -11.20 0.57 6.73
C VAL A 236 -11.82 0.90 8.07
N ILE A 237 -11.04 0.87 9.14
CA ILE A 237 -11.50 1.13 10.52
C ILE A 237 -10.76 2.37 11.03
N ILE A 238 -11.53 3.39 11.46
CA ILE A 238 -11.01 4.69 11.85
C ILE A 238 -11.43 5.00 13.29
N SER A 239 -10.44 5.07 14.17
CA SER A 239 -10.58 5.52 15.55
C SER A 239 -9.82 6.82 15.81
N GLY A 240 -8.97 7.25 14.89
CA GLY A 240 -8.19 8.50 14.93
C GLY A 240 -8.79 9.64 14.11
N ASP A 241 -8.01 10.68 13.88
CA ASP A 241 -8.39 11.86 13.09
C ASP A 241 -7.90 11.70 11.64
N VAL A 242 -8.82 11.66 10.68
CA VAL A 242 -8.53 11.46 9.25
C VAL A 242 -9.10 12.59 8.41
N THR A 243 -8.26 13.17 7.57
CA THR A 243 -8.68 14.15 6.55
C THR A 243 -8.32 13.63 5.17
N VAL A 244 -9.31 13.55 4.27
CA VAL A 244 -9.11 13.14 2.88
C VAL A 244 -9.60 14.21 1.91
N GLY A 245 -8.82 14.39 0.83
CA GLY A 245 -9.18 15.34 -0.22
C GLY A 245 -10.19 14.81 -1.22
N ASN A 246 -10.27 13.50 -1.38
CA ASN A 246 -11.24 12.85 -2.26
C ASN A 246 -12.18 11.92 -1.48
N SER A 247 -11.74 10.71 -1.13
CA SER A 247 -12.62 9.76 -0.44
C SER A 247 -11.89 8.68 0.35
N ILE A 248 -12.61 8.16 1.35
CA ILE A 248 -12.35 6.87 1.99
C ILE A 248 -13.33 5.87 1.41
N ALA A 249 -12.85 4.70 1.00
CA ALA A 249 -13.73 3.60 0.58
C ALA A 249 -13.24 2.26 1.14
N GLY A 250 -14.18 1.37 1.45
CA GLY A 250 -13.84 -0.01 1.76
C GLY A 250 -13.18 -0.68 0.56
N GLY A 251 -13.73 -0.52 -0.67
CA GLY A 251 -13.17 -1.02 -1.90
C GLY A 251 -13.45 -0.10 -3.09
N PHE A 252 -12.51 -0.02 -4.04
CA PHE A 252 -12.67 0.71 -5.29
C PHE A 252 -12.33 -0.17 -6.49
N ALA A 253 -13.35 -0.54 -7.24
CA ALA A 253 -13.26 -1.30 -8.48
C ALA A 253 -13.30 -0.35 -9.68
N ASN A 254 -12.12 0.02 -10.18
CA ASN A 254 -11.96 0.93 -11.32
C ASN A 254 -11.72 0.13 -12.60
N GLY A 255 -12.78 -0.38 -13.19
CA GLY A 255 -12.73 -1.04 -14.50
C GLY A 255 -12.44 -0.07 -15.64
N LYS A 256 -12.25 -0.61 -16.84
CA LYS A 256 -12.10 0.18 -18.07
C LYS A 256 -13.46 0.71 -18.52
N SER A 257 -13.48 1.94 -19.04
CA SER A 257 -14.65 2.52 -19.69
C SER A 257 -15.14 1.61 -20.84
N GLY A 258 -16.43 1.31 -20.86
CA GLY A 258 -17.05 0.41 -21.85
C GLY A 258 -16.96 -1.09 -21.51
N VAL A 259 -16.25 -1.48 -20.46
CA VAL A 259 -16.22 -2.87 -19.97
C VAL A 259 -17.08 -2.96 -18.71
N THR A 260 -18.24 -3.59 -18.82
CA THR A 260 -19.14 -3.83 -17.68
C THR A 260 -18.73 -5.06 -16.89
N GLY A 261 -19.04 -5.10 -15.59
CA GLY A 261 -18.82 -6.27 -14.74
C GLY A 261 -17.77 -6.07 -13.63
N SER A 262 -17.20 -4.88 -13.48
CA SER A 262 -16.40 -4.57 -12.28
C SER A 262 -17.27 -4.59 -11.02
N VAL A 263 -16.77 -5.15 -9.93
CA VAL A 263 -17.56 -5.37 -8.71
C VAL A 263 -16.83 -4.85 -7.47
N ALA A 264 -17.53 -4.04 -6.68
CA ALA A 264 -17.17 -3.69 -5.32
C ALA A 264 -18.22 -4.28 -4.35
N GLN A 265 -17.91 -5.37 -3.65
CA GLN A 265 -18.90 -6.11 -2.86
C GLN A 265 -18.45 -6.36 -1.43
N GLY A 266 -19.38 -6.21 -0.47
CA GLY A 266 -19.15 -6.58 0.94
C GLY A 266 -18.06 -5.75 1.64
N ASN A 267 -17.65 -4.62 1.04
CA ASN A 267 -16.61 -3.78 1.61
C ASN A 267 -17.18 -2.91 2.75
N LYS A 268 -16.35 -2.59 3.74
CA LYS A 268 -16.79 -1.89 4.94
C LYS A 268 -15.89 -0.70 5.27
N VAL A 269 -16.52 0.43 5.63
CA VAL A 269 -15.85 1.53 6.35
C VAL A 269 -16.52 1.67 7.70
N GLU A 270 -15.73 1.75 8.76
CA GLU A 270 -16.18 1.93 10.13
C GLU A 270 -15.47 3.13 10.77
N VAL A 271 -16.23 4.11 11.24
CA VAL A 271 -15.73 5.19 12.08
C VAL A 271 -16.20 4.91 13.50
N THR A 272 -15.28 4.53 14.37
CA THR A 272 -15.60 4.14 15.74
C THR A 272 -15.83 5.35 16.65
N VAL A 273 -16.28 5.12 17.88
CA VAL A 273 -16.38 6.17 18.91
C VAL A 273 -15.03 6.85 19.09
N GLY A 274 -15.01 8.18 19.02
CA GLY A 274 -13.77 8.99 19.07
C GLY A 274 -13.10 9.22 17.73
N GLY A 275 -13.39 8.44 16.69
CA GLY A 275 -12.89 8.65 15.34
C GLY A 275 -13.50 9.91 14.72
N LYS A 276 -12.67 10.65 13.96
CA LYS A 276 -13.10 11.84 13.22
C LYS A 276 -12.65 11.75 11.78
N VAL A 277 -13.56 12.05 10.87
CA VAL A 277 -13.28 12.08 9.43
C VAL A 277 -13.75 13.38 8.81
N THR A 278 -12.83 14.03 8.10
CA THR A 278 -13.14 15.15 7.21
C THR A 278 -12.98 14.68 5.76
N GLY A 279 -14.08 14.62 5.01
CA GLY A 279 -14.13 14.15 3.62
C GLY A 279 -15.23 13.13 3.38
N ALA A 280 -15.31 12.64 2.14
CA ALA A 280 -16.34 11.68 1.74
C ALA A 280 -16.01 10.25 2.18
N ILE A 281 -17.03 9.51 2.63
CA ILE A 281 -16.93 8.09 2.99
C ILE A 281 -17.88 7.28 2.13
N ARG A 282 -17.42 6.13 1.61
CA ARG A 282 -18.18 5.17 0.83
C ARG A 282 -17.88 3.74 1.28
N GLY A 283 -18.90 2.89 1.37
CA GLY A 283 -18.70 1.46 1.64
C GLY A 283 -17.89 0.80 0.52
N GLY A 284 -18.29 1.02 -0.73
CA GLY A 284 -17.62 0.55 -1.93
C GLY A 284 -17.93 1.42 -3.13
N ILE A 285 -17.02 1.43 -4.10
CA ILE A 285 -17.16 2.20 -5.36
C ILE A 285 -16.89 1.25 -6.53
N SER A 286 -17.75 1.25 -7.52
CA SER A 286 -17.49 0.65 -8.82
C SER A 286 -17.67 1.70 -9.92
N ALA A 287 -16.64 1.93 -10.73
CA ALA A 287 -16.70 2.93 -11.79
C ALA A 287 -17.52 2.43 -13.00
N TYR A 288 -17.44 1.13 -13.33
CA TYR A 288 -18.07 0.53 -14.51
C TYR A 288 -18.66 -0.85 -14.18
N GLY A 289 -19.58 -0.89 -13.21
CA GLY A 289 -20.20 -2.14 -12.77
C GLY A 289 -21.05 -1.97 -11.52
N SER A 290 -21.06 -2.95 -10.64
CA SER A 290 -21.92 -2.96 -9.47
C SER A 290 -21.18 -2.69 -8.16
N ALA A 291 -21.84 -2.00 -7.22
CA ALA A 291 -21.36 -1.80 -5.84
C ALA A 291 -22.45 -2.33 -4.90
N ASN A 292 -22.27 -3.56 -4.41
CA ASN A 292 -23.31 -4.30 -3.68
C ASN A 292 -22.87 -4.62 -2.23
N GLU A 293 -23.82 -4.67 -1.31
CA GLU A 293 -23.62 -5.16 0.06
C GLU A 293 -22.51 -4.42 0.83
N ASN A 294 -22.14 -3.21 0.37
CA ASN A 294 -21.12 -2.43 1.03
C ASN A 294 -21.72 -1.68 2.24
N THR A 295 -20.93 -1.49 3.27
CA THR A 295 -21.41 -0.94 4.54
C THR A 295 -20.58 0.26 5.00
N VAL A 296 -21.26 1.28 5.51
CA VAL A 296 -20.63 2.39 6.26
C VAL A 296 -21.26 2.44 7.65
N ASN A 297 -20.46 2.22 8.69
CA ASN A 297 -20.88 2.35 10.10
C ASN A 297 -20.19 3.58 10.71
N VAL A 298 -20.98 4.47 11.27
CA VAL A 298 -20.44 5.69 11.90
C VAL A 298 -20.97 5.79 13.35
N ALA A 299 -20.05 5.64 14.30
CA ALA A 299 -20.26 5.94 15.71
C ALA A 299 -19.45 7.17 16.19
N GLY A 300 -18.52 7.64 15.33
CA GLY A 300 -17.71 8.84 15.53
C GLY A 300 -18.29 10.08 14.83
N THR A 301 -17.41 11.00 14.45
CA THR A 301 -17.78 12.26 13.78
C THR A 301 -17.35 12.24 12.32
N VAL A 302 -18.24 12.59 11.41
CA VAL A 302 -17.93 12.73 9.98
C VAL A 302 -18.39 14.11 9.50
N THR A 303 -17.46 14.85 8.91
CA THR A 303 -17.74 16.13 8.25
C THR A 303 -17.52 15.94 6.75
N GLY A 304 -18.58 15.58 6.02
CA GLY A 304 -18.53 15.26 4.59
C GLY A 304 -19.69 14.38 4.16
N ALA A 305 -19.64 13.89 2.92
CA ALA A 305 -20.69 13.04 2.37
C ALA A 305 -20.56 11.59 2.84
N LEU A 306 -21.68 10.97 3.20
CA LEU A 306 -21.83 9.53 3.40
C LEU A 306 -22.58 8.96 2.18
N VAL A 307 -22.00 7.95 1.51
CA VAL A 307 -22.58 7.34 0.31
C VAL A 307 -22.46 5.83 0.35
#